data_f24d96dde0cfc2afe1c121f4091147b8
#
_entry.id   f24d96dde0cfc2afe1c121f4091147b8
#
_cell.length_a   1.000
_cell.length_b   1.000
_cell.length_c   1.000
_cell.angle_alpha   90.00
_cell.angle_beta   90.00
_cell.angle_gamma   90.00
#
_symmetry.space_group_name_H-M   'P 1'
#
loop_
_entity.id
_entity.type
_entity.pdbx_description
1 polymer ?
#
loop_
_entity_poly.entity_id
_entity_poly.type
_entity_poly.pdbx_seq_one_letter_code
_entity_poly.pdbx_strand_id
1 'polypeptide(L)'
;SIEPRHLYTYGSNIFLGSRGHIPGEDFLVTCRVGSGEGYSTHARASFSFADAEEGGYLNNTYPNSVMNFDEALEKSPVPVIGHETGQFQTYPNYEEMKKYTGVLAPWNFEVFRDRLEKAGMLEQADDFFKASGAWSVELYRADIEMNLRSKRMAGFQLLDLQDYPVQGSAYVGIL
;
A
#
# COMPACT_ATOMS: atom_id res chain seq x y z
N SER A 1 19.63 -20.09 16.60
CA SER A 1 19.83 -19.27 15.40
C SER A 1 21.06 -19.74 14.66
N ILE A 2 21.00 -19.69 13.33
CA ILE A 2 22.12 -20.13 12.45
C ILE A 2 23.23 -19.08 12.46
N GLU A 3 22.89 -17.82 12.60
CA GLU A 3 23.81 -16.67 12.61
C GLU A 3 23.29 -15.61 13.59
N PRO A 4 23.87 -15.46 14.77
CA PRO A 4 23.33 -14.64 15.84
C PRO A 4 23.50 -13.12 15.66
N ARG A 5 24.21 -12.70 14.61
CA ARG A 5 24.43 -11.28 14.31
C ARG A 5 23.30 -10.63 13.52
N HIS A 6 22.38 -11.42 13.00
CA HIS A 6 21.28 -10.94 12.15
C HIS A 6 19.94 -11.18 12.82
N LEU A 7 19.00 -10.31 12.51
CA LEU A 7 17.59 -10.48 12.87
C LEU A 7 16.90 -11.25 11.76
N TYR A 8 15.94 -12.08 12.13
CA TYR A 8 15.23 -12.98 11.23
C TYR A 8 13.74 -12.70 11.22
N THR A 9 13.15 -12.78 10.05
CA THR A 9 11.71 -12.80 9.82
C THR A 9 11.39 -13.79 8.71
N TYR A 10 10.18 -14.31 8.70
CA TYR A 10 9.66 -15.15 7.60
C TYR A 10 8.99 -14.29 6.52
N GLY A 11 8.29 -14.93 5.59
CA GLY A 11 7.58 -14.24 4.53
C GLY A 11 6.43 -13.38 5.05
N SER A 12 6.25 -12.23 4.41
CA SER A 12 5.29 -11.20 4.82
C SER A 12 3.83 -11.49 4.45
N ASN A 13 3.60 -12.35 3.49
CA ASN A 13 2.26 -12.61 2.97
C ASN A 13 1.62 -13.82 3.66
N ILE A 14 0.39 -13.66 4.16
CA ILE A 14 -0.33 -14.74 4.84
C ILE A 14 -0.60 -15.97 3.95
N PHE A 15 -0.61 -15.81 2.64
CA PHE A 15 -0.79 -16.91 1.70
C PHE A 15 0.50 -17.66 1.41
N LEU A 16 1.64 -16.98 1.54
CA LEU A 16 2.97 -17.50 1.24
C LEU A 16 3.82 -17.70 2.49
N GLY A 17 3.45 -17.08 3.59
CA GLY A 17 4.19 -17.10 4.83
C GLY A 17 3.34 -17.40 6.05
N SER A 18 3.83 -17.01 7.21
CA SER A 18 3.19 -17.22 8.50
C SER A 18 1.92 -16.40 8.67
N ARG A 19 0.95 -17.00 9.34
CA ARG A 19 -0.28 -16.32 9.82
C ARG A 19 -0.08 -15.71 11.21
N GLY A 20 0.95 -14.98 11.43
CA GLY A 20 1.32 -14.39 12.71
C GLY A 20 2.73 -14.77 13.11
N HIS A 21 3.11 -14.46 14.32
CA HIS A 21 4.46 -14.74 14.84
C HIS A 21 4.74 -16.24 14.93
N ILE A 22 5.87 -16.65 14.38
CA ILE A 22 6.43 -18.00 14.53
C ILE A 22 7.64 -17.94 15.47
N PRO A 23 7.83 -18.93 16.36
CA PRO A 23 9.02 -18.99 17.19
C PRO A 23 10.32 -18.90 16.38
N GLY A 24 11.17 -17.95 16.73
CA GLY A 24 12.42 -17.68 16.03
C GLY A 24 12.42 -16.45 15.13
N GLU A 25 11.29 -15.79 14.96
CA GLU A 25 11.23 -14.46 14.37
C GLU A 25 11.58 -13.38 15.38
N ASP A 26 12.43 -12.45 14.99
CA ASP A 26 12.80 -11.28 15.78
C ASP A 26 11.89 -10.08 15.52
N PHE A 27 11.23 -10.06 14.36
CA PHE A 27 10.25 -9.04 13.94
C PHE A 27 9.31 -9.59 12.90
N LEU A 28 8.19 -8.93 12.69
CA LEU A 28 7.25 -9.24 11.59
C LEU A 28 7.37 -8.20 10.49
N VAL A 29 7.27 -8.65 9.25
CA VAL A 29 7.02 -7.80 8.08
C VAL A 29 5.63 -8.16 7.57
N THR A 30 4.64 -7.31 7.83
CA THR A 30 3.25 -7.63 7.50
C THR A 30 2.38 -6.39 7.38
N CYS A 31 1.32 -6.48 6.59
CA CYS A 31 0.22 -5.53 6.59
C CYS A 31 -0.93 -5.95 7.52
N ARG A 32 -0.82 -7.09 8.19
CA ARG A 32 -1.83 -7.62 9.09
C ARG A 32 -1.19 -8.22 10.33
N VAL A 33 -1.76 -7.92 11.48
CA VAL A 33 -1.33 -8.47 12.76
C VAL A 33 -2.48 -9.25 13.37
N GLY A 34 -2.20 -10.44 13.86
CA GLY A 34 -3.19 -11.28 14.52
C GLY A 34 -2.77 -12.75 14.52
N SER A 35 -3.53 -13.58 15.22
CA SER A 35 -3.32 -15.03 15.27
C SER A 35 -4.65 -15.75 15.09
N GLY A 36 -4.64 -16.86 14.36
CA GLY A 36 -5.83 -17.69 14.16
C GLY A 36 -6.67 -17.35 12.92
N GLU A 37 -7.84 -17.93 12.83
CA GLU A 37 -8.81 -17.62 11.78
C GLU A 37 -9.39 -16.22 12.02
N GLY A 38 -9.31 -15.34 11.04
CA GLY A 38 -9.82 -13.98 11.13
C GLY A 38 -8.75 -12.93 11.34
N TYR A 39 -7.87 -12.78 10.35
CA TYR A 39 -6.94 -11.66 10.27
C TYR A 39 -7.70 -10.41 9.85
N SER A 40 -8.26 -9.71 10.79
CA SER A 40 -9.05 -8.50 10.54
C SER A 40 -8.34 -7.21 10.89
N THR A 41 -7.16 -7.30 11.51
CA THR A 41 -6.51 -6.10 12.04
C THR A 41 -5.36 -5.70 11.16
N HIS A 42 -5.51 -4.55 10.49
CA HIS A 42 -4.54 -4.01 9.55
C HIS A 42 -3.56 -3.07 10.24
N ALA A 43 -2.29 -3.21 9.88
CA ALA A 43 -1.23 -2.27 10.22
C ALA A 43 -0.81 -1.48 8.97
N ARG A 44 -1.80 -1.11 8.17
CA ARG A 44 -1.66 -0.34 6.94
C ARG A 44 -2.93 0.45 6.70
N ALA A 45 -2.81 1.76 6.52
CA ALA A 45 -3.95 2.65 6.31
C ALA A 45 -4.44 2.65 4.86
N SER A 46 -3.56 2.35 3.92
CA SER A 46 -3.97 2.11 2.54
C SER A 46 -4.67 0.77 2.45
N PHE A 47 -5.88 0.79 1.91
CA PHE A 47 -6.54 -0.43 1.94
C PHE A 47 -7.21 -0.77 0.63
N SER A 48 -6.95 -1.96 0.11
CA SER A 48 -7.69 -2.56 -0.98
C SER A 48 -8.98 -3.18 -0.47
N PHE A 49 -10.01 -3.15 -1.30
CA PHE A 49 -11.32 -3.76 -1.02
C PHE A 49 -11.26 -5.22 -0.55
N ALA A 50 -10.14 -5.90 -0.77
CA ALA A 50 -9.98 -7.30 -0.40
C ALA A 50 -9.75 -7.54 1.10
N ASP A 51 -9.43 -6.52 1.87
CA ASP A 51 -8.94 -6.66 3.22
C ASP A 51 -9.83 -6.03 4.30
N ALA A 52 -10.71 -5.11 3.93
CA ALA A 52 -11.72 -4.56 4.82
C ALA A 52 -13.03 -4.41 4.05
N GLU A 53 -14.11 -4.84 4.67
CA GLU A 53 -15.47 -4.81 4.11
C GLU A 53 -15.85 -3.39 3.66
N GLU A 54 -15.30 -2.38 4.32
CA GLU A 54 -15.61 -0.96 4.11
C GLU A 54 -14.44 -0.17 3.49
N GLY A 55 -13.37 -0.82 3.06
CA GLY A 55 -12.12 -0.16 2.71
C GLY A 55 -11.26 0.19 3.93
N GLY A 56 -10.07 0.70 3.73
CA GLY A 56 -9.16 1.06 4.81
C GLY A 56 -9.54 2.34 5.54
N TYR A 57 -8.81 2.67 6.59
CA TYR A 57 -9.05 3.86 7.40
C TYR A 57 -9.18 5.14 6.57
N LEU A 58 -8.29 5.35 5.61
CA LEU A 58 -8.26 6.56 4.81
C LEU A 58 -9.39 6.66 3.77
N ASN A 59 -10.12 5.57 3.50
CA ASN A 59 -11.30 5.59 2.67
C ASN A 59 -12.56 5.98 3.45
N ASN A 60 -12.56 5.79 4.76
CA ASN A 60 -13.72 5.96 5.62
C ASN A 60 -13.58 7.07 6.66
N THR A 61 -12.39 7.62 6.83
CA THR A 61 -12.12 8.67 7.82
C THR A 61 -11.23 9.75 7.22
N TYR A 62 -11.37 10.96 7.73
CA TYR A 62 -10.45 12.02 7.39
C TYR A 62 -9.09 11.77 8.06
N PRO A 63 -7.97 12.00 7.37
CA PRO A 63 -6.64 11.98 7.98
C PRO A 63 -6.56 12.90 9.19
N ASN A 64 -5.93 12.43 10.25
CA ASN A 64 -5.76 13.21 11.47
C ASN A 64 -4.42 12.88 12.15
N SER A 65 -4.07 13.66 13.16
CA SER A 65 -2.77 13.57 13.85
C SER A 65 -2.76 12.60 15.04
N VAL A 66 -3.85 11.89 15.29
CA VAL A 66 -3.97 10.98 16.46
C VAL A 66 -4.12 9.51 16.09
N MET A 67 -4.48 9.22 14.86
CA MET A 67 -4.61 7.83 14.39
C MET A 67 -3.27 7.10 14.43
N ASN A 68 -3.31 5.85 14.86
CA ASN A 68 -2.15 4.94 14.94
C ASN A 68 -2.63 3.49 14.81
N PHE A 69 -1.68 2.54 14.80
CA PHE A 69 -1.96 1.10 14.71
C PHE A 69 -1.79 0.38 16.06
N ASP A 70 -1.75 1.08 17.19
CA ASP A 70 -1.45 0.47 18.48
C ASP A 70 -2.40 -0.68 18.84
N GLU A 71 -3.70 -0.52 18.59
CA GLU A 71 -4.71 -1.58 18.80
C GLU A 71 -4.42 -2.82 17.95
N ALA A 72 -4.12 -2.62 16.67
CA ALA A 72 -3.78 -3.69 15.75
C ALA A 72 -2.51 -4.45 16.19
N LEU A 73 -1.56 -3.74 16.78
CA LEU A 73 -0.25 -4.25 17.16
C LEU A 73 -0.21 -4.84 18.58
N GLU A 74 -1.25 -4.67 19.39
CA GLU A 74 -1.27 -5.08 20.79
C GLU A 74 -0.93 -6.56 20.99
N LYS A 75 -1.40 -7.40 20.09
CA LYS A 75 -1.19 -8.86 20.15
C LYS A 75 0.13 -9.32 19.53
N SER A 76 0.91 -8.44 18.94
CA SER A 76 2.20 -8.82 18.39
C SER A 76 3.25 -8.96 19.49
N PRO A 77 3.91 -10.13 19.63
CA PRO A 77 4.95 -10.30 20.62
C PRO A 77 6.28 -9.64 20.25
N VAL A 78 6.44 -9.26 18.98
CA VAL A 78 7.66 -8.68 18.41
C VAL A 78 7.34 -7.39 17.64
N PRO A 79 8.34 -6.53 17.38
CA PRO A 79 8.14 -5.34 16.55
C PRO A 79 7.62 -5.68 15.15
N VAL A 80 6.88 -4.75 14.54
CA VAL A 80 6.29 -4.92 13.21
C VAL A 80 6.83 -3.88 12.25
N ILE A 81 7.20 -4.32 11.06
CA ILE A 81 7.47 -3.46 9.91
C ILE A 81 6.25 -3.54 8.98
N GLY A 82 5.66 -2.39 8.67
CA GLY A 82 4.55 -2.31 7.73
C GLY A 82 4.98 -2.75 6.33
N HIS A 83 4.31 -3.76 5.80
CA HIS A 83 4.58 -4.29 4.46
C HIS A 83 3.65 -3.65 3.44
N GLU A 84 4.18 -3.33 2.28
CA GLU A 84 3.42 -2.71 1.18
C GLU A 84 2.64 -1.45 1.61
N THR A 85 3.24 -0.64 2.44
CA THR A 85 2.65 0.63 2.89
C THR A 85 2.48 1.56 1.69
N GLY A 86 1.34 2.21 1.62
CA GLY A 86 0.99 3.08 0.50
C GLY A 86 0.03 2.40 -0.48
N GLN A 87 0.41 2.27 -1.74
CA GLN A 87 -0.45 1.77 -2.83
C GLN A 87 -1.66 2.68 -3.13
N PHE A 88 -1.49 3.98 -2.95
CA PHE A 88 -2.48 4.97 -3.33
C PHE A 88 -2.33 5.30 -4.81
N GLN A 89 -3.21 4.72 -5.61
CA GLN A 89 -3.16 4.83 -7.06
C GLN A 89 -3.46 6.24 -7.53
N THR A 90 -2.66 6.72 -8.49
CA THR A 90 -2.96 7.93 -9.23
C THR A 90 -3.72 7.60 -10.51
N TYR A 91 -4.45 8.57 -11.03
CA TYR A 91 -5.07 8.44 -12.33
C TYR A 91 -3.97 8.36 -13.42
N PRO A 92 -4.14 7.53 -14.48
CA PRO A 92 -3.10 7.33 -15.48
C PRO A 92 -2.70 8.60 -16.21
N ASN A 93 -1.39 8.81 -16.37
CA ASN A 93 -0.87 9.77 -17.34
C ASN A 93 -0.74 9.09 -18.70
N TYR A 94 -1.61 9.40 -19.65
CA TYR A 94 -1.61 8.76 -20.97
C TYR A 94 -0.40 9.10 -21.84
N GLU A 95 0.36 10.14 -21.51
CA GLU A 95 1.63 10.43 -22.18
C GLU A 95 2.68 9.32 -21.93
N GLU A 96 2.58 8.61 -20.82
CA GLU A 96 3.44 7.47 -20.49
C GLU A 96 3.32 6.32 -21.50
N MET A 97 2.20 6.19 -22.20
CA MET A 97 2.00 5.16 -23.20
C MET A 97 3.07 5.19 -24.30
N LYS A 98 3.62 6.37 -24.60
CA LYS A 98 4.68 6.55 -25.61
C LYS A 98 6.01 5.88 -25.23
N LYS A 99 6.21 5.56 -23.94
CA LYS A 99 7.40 4.88 -23.43
C LYS A 99 7.40 3.37 -23.69
N TYR A 100 6.25 2.80 -24.02
CA TYR A 100 6.10 1.37 -24.29
C TYR A 100 6.52 1.06 -25.74
N THR A 101 7.82 0.95 -25.96
CA THR A 101 8.41 0.71 -27.29
C THR A 101 8.89 -0.71 -27.51
N GLY A 102 8.72 -1.58 -26.50
CA GLY A 102 9.15 -2.98 -26.53
C GLY A 102 7.99 -3.97 -26.71
N VAL A 103 8.14 -5.13 -26.14
CA VAL A 103 7.14 -6.22 -26.21
C VAL A 103 5.94 -6.03 -25.28
N LEU A 104 6.07 -5.17 -24.29
CA LEU A 104 4.97 -4.85 -23.37
C LEU A 104 4.09 -3.78 -23.96
N ALA A 105 2.77 -4.00 -23.95
CA ALA A 105 1.78 -3.03 -24.37
C ALA A 105 1.05 -2.43 -23.14
N PRO A 106 0.71 -1.14 -23.17
CA PRO A 106 0.05 -0.45 -22.06
C PRO A 106 -1.47 -0.70 -22.05
N TRP A 107 -1.89 -1.95 -22.01
CA TRP A 107 -3.30 -2.36 -22.12
C TRP A 107 -4.21 -1.70 -21.09
N ASN A 108 -3.75 -1.56 -19.86
CA ASN A 108 -4.50 -0.90 -18.80
C ASN A 108 -4.74 0.57 -19.14
N PHE A 109 -3.75 1.30 -19.66
CA PHE A 109 -3.90 2.69 -20.07
C PHE A 109 -4.86 2.83 -21.27
N GLU A 110 -4.77 1.94 -22.25
CA GLU A 110 -5.68 1.93 -23.39
C GLU A 110 -7.14 1.75 -22.95
N VAL A 111 -7.39 0.80 -22.06
CA VAL A 111 -8.73 0.55 -21.49
C VAL A 111 -9.25 1.75 -20.70
N PHE A 112 -8.43 2.35 -19.86
CA PHE A 112 -8.85 3.52 -19.08
C PHE A 112 -9.10 4.72 -19.97
N ARG A 113 -8.26 4.95 -20.97
CA ARG A 113 -8.43 6.03 -21.95
C ARG A 113 -9.71 5.88 -22.75
N ASP A 114 -10.00 4.69 -23.28
CA ASP A 114 -11.22 4.38 -24.02
C ASP A 114 -12.49 4.62 -23.16
N ARG A 115 -12.46 4.20 -21.91
CA ARG A 115 -13.55 4.45 -20.96
C ARG A 115 -13.77 5.95 -20.70
N LEU A 116 -12.69 6.69 -20.53
CA LEU A 116 -12.76 8.13 -20.30
C LEU A 116 -13.29 8.87 -21.54
N GLU A 117 -12.85 8.47 -22.74
CA GLU A 117 -13.34 9.02 -24.00
C GLU A 117 -14.84 8.75 -24.20
N LYS A 118 -15.30 7.53 -23.93
CA LYS A 118 -16.72 7.16 -23.97
C LYS A 118 -17.57 7.93 -22.96
N ALA A 119 -16.98 8.32 -21.85
CA ALA A 119 -17.63 9.18 -20.85
C ALA A 119 -17.62 10.67 -21.25
N GLY A 120 -17.00 11.05 -22.36
CA GLY A 120 -16.88 12.44 -22.81
C GLY A 120 -15.96 13.31 -21.94
N MET A 121 -15.03 12.69 -21.22
CA MET A 121 -14.19 13.38 -20.22
C MET A 121 -12.68 13.33 -20.54
N LEU A 122 -12.30 12.90 -21.75
CA LEU A 122 -10.90 12.72 -22.10
C LEU A 122 -10.06 14.00 -21.99
N GLU A 123 -10.66 15.16 -22.25
CA GLU A 123 -9.99 16.45 -22.11
C GLU A 123 -9.60 16.79 -20.66
N GLN A 124 -10.22 16.13 -19.67
CA GLN A 124 -9.96 16.31 -18.23
C GLN A 124 -8.91 15.32 -17.68
N ALA A 125 -8.33 14.47 -18.53
CA ALA A 125 -7.42 13.42 -18.11
C ALA A 125 -6.23 13.94 -17.30
N ASP A 126 -5.65 15.05 -17.74
CA ASP A 126 -4.52 15.71 -17.05
C ASP A 126 -4.92 16.28 -15.69
N ASP A 127 -6.13 16.82 -15.56
CA ASP A 127 -6.65 17.29 -14.29
C ASP A 127 -6.87 16.14 -13.31
N PHE A 128 -7.41 15.01 -13.77
CA PHE A 128 -7.56 13.82 -12.95
C PHE A 128 -6.22 13.26 -12.48
N PHE A 129 -5.23 13.20 -13.38
CA PHE A 129 -3.88 12.78 -13.02
C PHE A 129 -3.28 13.69 -11.94
N LYS A 130 -3.29 15.00 -12.14
CA LYS A 130 -2.75 15.97 -11.18
C LYS A 130 -3.49 15.96 -9.84
N ALA A 131 -4.83 15.92 -9.86
CA ALA A 131 -5.63 15.90 -8.65
C ALA A 131 -5.41 14.61 -7.84
N SER A 132 -5.39 13.46 -8.49
CA SER A 132 -5.14 12.18 -7.83
C SER A 132 -3.72 12.08 -7.29
N GLY A 133 -2.73 12.61 -8.01
CA GLY A 133 -1.35 12.70 -7.53
C GLY A 133 -1.21 13.56 -6.28
N ALA A 134 -1.81 14.76 -6.28
CA ALA A 134 -1.83 15.63 -5.13
C ALA A 134 -2.49 14.98 -3.91
N TRP A 135 -3.63 14.29 -4.12
CA TRP A 135 -4.31 13.55 -3.07
C TRP A 135 -3.48 12.36 -2.55
N SER A 136 -2.82 11.64 -3.44
CA SER A 136 -1.94 10.53 -3.10
C SER A 136 -0.83 10.93 -2.14
N VAL A 137 -0.24 12.13 -2.31
CA VAL A 137 0.77 12.67 -1.37
C VAL A 137 0.23 12.78 0.05
N GLU A 138 -0.98 13.31 0.22
CA GLU A 138 -1.59 13.44 1.54
C GLU A 138 -1.92 12.07 2.16
N LEU A 139 -2.33 11.10 1.34
CA LEU A 139 -2.59 9.74 1.80
C LEU A 139 -1.32 9.01 2.23
N TYR A 140 -0.23 9.11 1.45
CA TYR A 140 1.08 8.56 1.83
C TYR A 140 1.59 9.20 3.12
N ARG A 141 1.47 10.51 3.25
CA ARG A 141 1.86 11.22 4.47
C ARG A 141 1.07 10.70 5.68
N ALA A 142 -0.24 10.58 5.56
CA ALA A 142 -1.09 10.11 6.64
C ALA A 142 -0.73 8.67 7.07
N ASP A 143 -0.51 7.76 6.13
CA ASP A 143 -0.15 6.37 6.40
C ASP A 143 1.23 6.27 7.08
N ILE A 144 2.22 7.00 6.57
CA ILE A 144 3.56 7.06 7.17
C ILE A 144 3.50 7.63 8.59
N GLU A 145 2.76 8.72 8.79
CA GLU A 145 2.61 9.32 10.12
C GLU A 145 1.89 8.38 11.11
N MET A 146 0.91 7.61 10.66
CA MET A 146 0.29 6.57 11.48
C MET A 146 1.29 5.50 11.91
N ASN A 147 2.14 5.04 10.97
CA ASN A 147 3.24 4.12 11.26
C ASN A 147 4.17 4.70 12.34
N LEU A 148 4.63 5.93 12.15
CA LEU A 148 5.58 6.59 13.06
C LEU A 148 5.00 6.88 14.45
N ARG A 149 3.68 7.05 14.59
CA ARG A 149 3.01 7.22 15.87
C ARG A 149 2.76 5.90 16.61
N SER A 150 2.85 4.78 15.93
CA SER A 150 2.51 3.46 16.49
C SER A 150 3.69 2.89 17.28
N LYS A 151 3.49 2.61 18.56
CA LYS A 151 4.58 2.28 19.52
C LYS A 151 5.35 1.00 19.18
N ARG A 152 4.71 0.03 18.52
CA ARG A 152 5.32 -1.25 18.17
C ARG A 152 5.70 -1.34 16.70
N MET A 153 5.47 -0.29 15.94
CA MET A 153 5.90 -0.20 14.57
C MET A 153 7.41 0.10 14.54
N ALA A 154 8.19 -0.77 13.90
CA ALA A 154 9.63 -0.62 13.76
C ALA A 154 10.02 0.08 12.44
N GLY A 155 9.07 0.27 11.54
CA GLY A 155 9.29 0.92 10.25
C GLY A 155 8.21 0.52 9.25
N PHE A 156 8.45 0.88 8.01
CA PHE A 156 7.54 0.56 6.90
C PHE A 156 8.32 0.34 5.60
N GLN A 157 7.72 -0.41 4.68
CA GLN A 157 8.20 -0.62 3.33
C GLN A 157 7.14 -0.08 2.36
N LEU A 158 7.51 0.90 1.55
CA LEU A 158 6.60 1.44 0.54
C LEU A 158 6.48 0.48 -0.65
N LEU A 159 5.31 0.36 -1.19
CA LEU A 159 5.04 -0.25 -2.48
C LEU A 159 4.28 0.77 -3.34
N ASP A 160 4.84 1.12 -4.45
CA ASP A 160 6.16 0.84 -5.02
C ASP A 160 6.80 2.11 -5.52
N LEU A 161 8.08 2.02 -5.90
CA LEU A 161 8.83 3.18 -6.37
C LEU A 161 8.41 3.63 -7.78
N GLN A 162 7.92 2.69 -8.59
CA GLN A 162 7.51 2.95 -9.97
C GLN A 162 6.40 1.98 -10.41
N ASP A 163 5.59 2.44 -11.35
CA ASP A 163 4.53 1.63 -11.95
C ASP A 163 5.06 0.58 -12.93
N TYR A 164 4.24 -0.43 -13.14
CA TYR A 164 4.39 -1.38 -14.23
C TYR A 164 3.01 -1.73 -14.82
N PRO A 165 2.92 -2.35 -16.01
CA PRO A 165 1.68 -2.44 -16.78
C PRO A 165 0.47 -3.09 -16.11
N VAL A 166 0.67 -3.84 -15.04
CA VAL A 166 -0.41 -4.55 -14.34
C VAL A 166 -0.74 -3.97 -12.98
N GLN A 167 0.07 -3.04 -12.49
CA GLN A 167 -0.15 -2.38 -11.21
C GLN A 167 0.22 -0.90 -11.33
N GLY A 168 -0.79 -0.06 -11.27
CA GLY A 168 -0.62 1.37 -11.30
C GLY A 168 -0.73 1.94 -9.88
N SER A 169 0.35 1.91 -9.14
CA SER A 169 0.39 2.54 -7.83
C SER A 169 1.70 3.26 -7.70
N ALA A 170 1.76 4.54 -8.01
CA ALA A 170 3.06 5.05 -8.16
C ALA A 170 3.40 6.31 -7.46
N TYR A 171 4.57 6.24 -6.94
CA TYR A 171 5.45 7.36 -6.70
C TYR A 171 5.65 8.25 -7.93
N VAL A 172 5.66 7.66 -9.11
CA VAL A 172 5.91 8.37 -10.38
C VAL A 172 4.80 9.37 -10.73
N GLY A 173 3.60 9.16 -10.26
CA GLY A 173 2.50 10.11 -10.41
C GLY A 173 2.51 11.26 -9.39
N ILE A 174 3.46 11.27 -8.46
CA ILE A 174 3.58 12.25 -7.37
C ILE A 174 4.68 13.27 -7.65
N LEU A 175 5.60 12.98 -8.56
CA LEU A 175 6.77 13.81 -8.91
C LEU A 175 6.47 14.76 -10.08
#